data_e19afd152c7e252b5b27bf784ceaca89
#
_entry.id   e19afd152c7e252b5b27bf784ceaca89
#
_cell.length_a   1.000
_cell.length_b   1.000
_cell.length_c   1.000
_cell.angle_alpha   90.00
_cell.angle_beta   90.00
_cell.angle_gamma   90.00
#
_symmetry.space_group_name_H-M   'P 1'
#
loop_
_entity.id
_entity.type
_entity.pdbx_description
1 polymer ?
#
loop_
_entity_poly.entity_id
_entity_poly.type
_entity_poly.pdbx_seq_one_letter_code
_entity_poly.pdbx_strand_id
1 'polypeptide(L)'
;VLTCDSVTITVLVDNYIDMLMQNTDTITRQGMPEHFLPRRGTPLAENGISFLVRATTAGRTTTILFDAGMSGIPILHNARVLGIDLGEVDQVVLSHGHPDHFGGIYSALEAIGRRVPLVVHPSAFHPRSIKRPDLTLQYFNRDLVESRLVDAGAAIVPIREPLDLAPGVATSGEIPITVDFEEEVPTGRISIRDGHVHPDPIDDYFTLILNVRGVGLVVLDPCGHSGVLSSLDHAVTVSGETRVHGVMGGFHLGHAGITQEKIDKTVRGLSERRLKLVSPMHCSGFRAQRAVAEAMPEAFALMTAGAELRIEAGTAP
;
A
#
# COMPACT_ATOMS: atom_id res chain seq x y z
N VAL A 1 -15.93 -4.75 -10.37
CA VAL A 1 -15.90 -3.80 -9.23
C VAL A 1 -16.87 -2.66 -9.48
N LEU A 2 -17.83 -2.40 -8.56
CA LEU A 2 -18.71 -1.23 -8.62
C LEU A 2 -17.87 0.06 -8.54
N THR A 3 -18.55 1.23 -8.65
CA THR A 3 -17.89 2.53 -8.45
C THR A 3 -18.31 3.15 -7.12
N CYS A 4 -17.41 3.94 -6.51
CA CYS A 4 -17.73 4.85 -5.42
C CYS A 4 -17.88 6.31 -5.91
N ASP A 5 -18.45 7.16 -5.06
CA ASP A 5 -18.62 8.59 -5.35
C ASP A 5 -17.35 9.38 -5.02
N SER A 6 -16.62 8.97 -4.00
CA SER A 6 -15.33 9.56 -3.64
C SER A 6 -14.46 8.62 -2.84
N VAL A 7 -13.15 8.85 -2.91
CA VAL A 7 -12.19 8.22 -2.00
C VAL A 7 -11.30 9.28 -1.37
N THR A 8 -10.96 9.05 -0.12
CA THR A 8 -9.93 9.79 0.61
C THR A 8 -8.88 8.79 1.05
N ILE A 9 -7.62 9.02 0.70
CA ILE A 9 -6.49 8.16 1.00
C ILE A 9 -5.53 8.95 1.88
N THR A 10 -5.44 8.59 3.15
CA THR A 10 -4.50 9.19 4.10
C THR A 10 -3.30 8.27 4.26
N VAL A 11 -2.10 8.79 4.07
CA VAL A 11 -0.85 8.06 4.33
C VAL A 11 -0.57 8.09 5.82
N LEU A 12 -0.78 6.98 6.51
CA LEU A 12 -0.48 6.89 7.95
C LEU A 12 1.01 6.62 8.22
N VAL A 13 1.65 5.79 7.39
CA VAL A 13 3.08 5.46 7.50
C VAL A 13 3.71 5.51 6.11
N ASP A 14 4.87 6.12 6.00
CA ASP A 14 5.76 6.11 4.84
C ASP A 14 7.19 6.45 5.27
N ASN A 15 8.15 6.19 4.39
CA ASN A 15 9.57 6.46 4.62
C ASN A 15 9.91 7.96 4.70
N TYR A 16 8.99 8.83 4.33
CA TYR A 16 9.27 10.24 4.15
C TYR A 16 8.25 11.16 4.83
N ILE A 17 8.71 12.30 5.32
CA ILE A 17 7.92 13.41 5.83
C ILE A 17 8.55 14.73 5.39
N ASP A 18 7.77 15.66 4.90
CA ASP A 18 8.20 17.02 4.58
C ASP A 18 7.07 18.02 4.88
N MET A 19 7.26 18.80 5.95
CA MET A 19 6.28 19.78 6.39
C MET A 19 6.36 21.12 5.63
N LEU A 20 7.31 21.27 4.70
CA LEU A 20 7.45 22.47 3.87
C LEU A 20 6.69 22.35 2.54
N MET A 21 6.21 21.14 2.22
CA MET A 21 5.44 20.92 1.01
C MET A 21 4.08 21.61 1.07
N GLN A 22 3.72 22.25 -0.03
CA GLN A 22 2.44 22.95 -0.15
C GLN A 22 1.29 21.97 -0.48
N ASN A 23 0.08 22.36 -0.10
CA ASN A 23 -1.14 21.69 -0.56
C ASN A 23 -1.32 21.89 -2.07
N THR A 24 -2.06 20.96 -2.66
CA THR A 24 -2.62 21.10 -4.02
C THR A 24 -4.14 21.06 -3.94
N ASP A 25 -4.83 21.14 -5.08
CA ASP A 25 -6.30 21.05 -5.11
C ASP A 25 -6.81 19.70 -4.59
N THR A 26 -6.02 18.62 -4.71
CA THR A 26 -6.40 17.27 -4.34
C THR A 26 -5.61 16.68 -3.17
N ILE A 27 -4.47 17.28 -2.81
CA ILE A 27 -3.60 16.76 -1.74
C ILE A 27 -3.48 17.79 -0.62
N THR A 28 -3.92 17.38 0.57
CA THR A 28 -3.72 18.11 1.82
C THR A 28 -2.54 17.53 2.59
N ARG A 29 -1.68 18.37 3.12
CA ARG A 29 -0.50 17.98 3.89
C ARG A 29 -0.49 18.61 5.27
N GLN A 30 0.18 17.96 6.20
CA GLN A 30 0.48 18.56 7.51
C GLN A 30 1.61 19.58 7.31
N GLY A 31 1.24 20.85 7.10
CA GLY A 31 2.19 21.94 6.97
C GLY A 31 2.80 22.40 8.30
N MET A 32 3.81 23.27 8.23
CA MET A 32 4.33 23.96 9.40
C MET A 32 3.22 24.77 10.06
N PRO A 33 3.00 24.62 11.37
CA PRO A 33 2.04 25.45 12.07
C PRO A 33 2.50 26.93 12.05
N GLU A 34 1.56 27.87 11.97
CA GLU A 34 1.82 29.32 11.85
C GLU A 34 2.75 29.85 12.96
N HIS A 35 2.87 29.14 14.07
CA HIS A 35 3.68 29.52 15.24
C HIS A 35 4.77 28.49 15.62
N PHE A 36 5.21 27.64 14.70
CA PHE A 36 6.23 26.61 14.92
C PHE A 36 5.94 25.61 16.06
N LEU A 37 4.74 25.60 16.61
CA LEU A 37 4.34 24.69 17.69
C LEU A 37 3.11 23.89 17.26
N PRO A 38 3.29 22.68 16.70
CA PRO A 38 2.17 21.82 16.38
C PRO A 38 1.43 21.44 17.67
N ARG A 39 0.16 21.79 17.79
CA ARG A 39 -0.66 21.50 18.97
C ARG A 39 -0.75 20.01 19.28
N ARG A 40 -0.66 19.14 18.26
CA ARG A 40 -0.75 17.68 18.38
C ARG A 40 0.56 16.95 18.08
N GLY A 41 1.63 17.66 17.72
CA GLY A 41 2.89 17.09 17.21
C GLY A 41 2.96 17.05 15.70
N THR A 42 4.04 16.46 15.18
CA THR A 42 4.26 16.22 13.74
C THR A 42 4.14 14.74 13.46
N PRO A 43 3.74 14.32 12.25
CA PRO A 43 3.83 12.92 11.85
C PRO A 43 5.25 12.38 11.98
N LEU A 44 5.40 11.08 12.10
CA LEU A 44 6.65 10.33 12.11
C LEU A 44 6.76 9.52 10.82
N ALA A 45 7.96 9.49 10.24
CA ALA A 45 8.30 8.60 9.13
C ALA A 45 8.96 7.30 9.66
N GLU A 46 8.76 6.21 8.95
CA GLU A 46 9.34 4.91 9.24
C GLU A 46 9.52 4.12 7.94
N ASN A 47 10.48 3.19 7.89
CA ASN A 47 10.57 2.27 6.74
C ASN A 47 9.42 1.28 6.78
N GLY A 48 8.34 1.62 6.12
CA GLY A 48 7.09 0.87 6.07
C GLY A 48 6.00 1.68 5.39
N ILE A 49 4.86 1.07 5.17
CA ILE A 49 3.72 1.76 4.55
C ILE A 49 2.41 1.40 5.26
N SER A 50 1.51 2.38 5.35
CA SER A 50 0.14 2.19 5.79
C SER A 50 -0.75 3.28 5.21
N PHE A 51 -1.91 2.87 4.70
CA PHE A 51 -2.93 3.76 4.19
C PHE A 51 -4.23 3.62 4.97
N LEU A 52 -4.89 4.74 5.25
CA LEU A 52 -6.30 4.76 5.64
C LEU A 52 -7.12 5.21 4.46
N VAL A 53 -7.97 4.31 3.95
CA VAL A 53 -8.82 4.55 2.79
C VAL A 53 -10.26 4.73 3.27
N ARG A 54 -10.88 5.87 2.94
CA ARG A 54 -12.30 6.14 3.15
C ARG A 54 -12.98 6.21 1.80
N ALA A 55 -13.82 5.24 1.48
CA ALA A 55 -14.61 5.20 0.25
C ALA A 55 -16.07 5.54 0.57
N THR A 56 -16.62 6.52 -0.12
CA THR A 56 -18.01 6.98 0.08
C THR A 56 -18.86 6.66 -1.13
N THR A 57 -20.03 6.06 -0.89
CA THR A 57 -21.03 5.76 -1.91
C THR A 57 -22.41 6.05 -1.34
N ALA A 58 -23.21 6.86 -2.05
CA ALA A 58 -24.55 7.26 -1.63
C ALA A 58 -24.62 7.77 -0.17
N GLY A 59 -23.62 8.55 0.24
CA GLY A 59 -23.50 9.14 1.57
C GLY A 59 -23.05 8.18 2.69
N ARG A 60 -22.74 6.91 2.37
CA ARG A 60 -22.18 5.94 3.33
C ARG A 60 -20.68 5.78 3.08
N THR A 61 -19.90 5.89 4.13
CA THR A 61 -18.46 5.73 4.08
C THR A 61 -18.04 4.39 4.67
N THR A 62 -17.14 3.69 3.99
CA THR A 62 -16.42 2.52 4.51
C THR A 62 -14.97 2.91 4.71
N THR A 63 -14.43 2.60 5.90
CA THR A 63 -13.06 2.93 6.30
C THR A 63 -12.21 1.66 6.34
N ILE A 64 -11.15 1.63 5.58
CA ILE A 64 -10.25 0.47 5.43
C ILE A 64 -8.85 0.89 5.85
N LEU A 65 -8.24 0.14 6.77
CA LEU A 65 -6.81 0.24 7.05
C LEU A 65 -6.06 -0.75 6.15
N PHE A 66 -5.22 -0.25 5.26
CA PHE A 66 -4.41 -1.07 4.34
C PHE A 66 -2.95 -1.01 4.77
N ASP A 67 -2.41 -2.14 5.23
CA ASP A 67 -1.12 -2.31 5.89
C ASP A 67 -0.97 -1.48 7.19
N ALA A 68 0.09 -1.74 7.95
CA ALA A 68 0.28 -1.15 9.27
C ALA A 68 1.71 -0.67 9.58
N GLY A 69 2.59 -0.60 8.56
CA GLY A 69 3.98 -0.17 8.74
C GLY A 69 4.86 -1.20 9.45
N MET A 70 6.07 -0.77 9.83
CA MET A 70 7.08 -1.62 10.49
C MET A 70 6.84 -1.76 12.00
N SER A 71 6.20 -0.78 12.62
CA SER A 71 5.95 -0.79 14.07
C SER A 71 4.64 -0.10 14.45
N GLY A 72 4.19 -0.32 15.71
CA GLY A 72 3.03 0.36 16.26
C GLY A 72 3.26 1.85 16.58
N ILE A 73 4.50 2.33 16.55
CA ILE A 73 4.83 3.70 16.99
C ILE A 73 4.30 4.74 15.99
N PRO A 74 4.70 4.75 14.71
CA PRO A 74 4.22 5.77 13.77
C PRO A 74 2.73 5.67 13.51
N ILE A 75 2.17 4.47 13.33
CA ILE A 75 0.75 4.33 12.99
C ILE A 75 -0.15 4.92 14.08
N LEU A 76 0.11 4.64 15.37
CA LEU A 76 -0.66 5.19 16.47
C LEU A 76 -0.40 6.69 16.67
N HIS A 77 0.88 7.10 16.59
CA HIS A 77 1.26 8.49 16.72
C HIS A 77 0.65 9.35 15.62
N ASN A 78 0.76 8.92 14.39
CA ASN A 78 0.28 9.65 13.22
C ASN A 78 -1.26 9.72 13.20
N ALA A 79 -1.96 8.63 13.53
CA ALA A 79 -3.42 8.68 13.70
C ALA A 79 -3.82 9.75 14.73
N ARG A 80 -3.15 9.79 15.90
CA ARG A 80 -3.40 10.81 16.93
C ARG A 80 -3.11 12.23 16.45
N VAL A 81 -1.97 12.45 15.78
CA VAL A 81 -1.56 13.78 15.25
C VAL A 81 -2.55 14.29 14.21
N LEU A 82 -2.99 13.40 13.32
CA LEU A 82 -3.95 13.70 12.25
C LEU A 82 -5.39 13.80 12.76
N GLY A 83 -5.66 13.45 14.03
CA GLY A 83 -7.00 13.46 14.59
C GLY A 83 -7.89 12.33 14.04
N ILE A 84 -7.27 11.22 13.65
CA ILE A 84 -7.95 10.03 13.14
C ILE A 84 -8.29 9.11 14.32
N ASP A 85 -9.56 8.72 14.42
CA ASP A 85 -10.02 7.68 15.31
C ASP A 85 -9.93 6.31 14.61
N LEU A 86 -9.01 5.47 15.05
CA LEU A 86 -8.88 4.11 14.51
C LEU A 86 -10.09 3.22 14.86
N GLY A 87 -10.88 3.58 15.87
CA GLY A 87 -12.15 2.92 16.17
C GLY A 87 -13.18 2.97 15.03
N GLU A 88 -13.02 3.91 14.07
CA GLU A 88 -13.86 3.99 12.87
C GLU A 88 -13.49 3.01 11.75
N VAL A 89 -12.37 2.26 11.87
CA VAL A 89 -11.93 1.30 10.85
C VAL A 89 -12.91 0.13 10.79
N ASP A 90 -13.52 -0.08 9.63
CA ASP A 90 -14.48 -1.16 9.39
C ASP A 90 -13.80 -2.49 9.11
N GLN A 91 -12.65 -2.47 8.46
CA GLN A 91 -11.87 -3.65 8.11
C GLN A 91 -10.40 -3.31 7.91
N VAL A 92 -9.54 -4.29 8.17
CA VAL A 92 -8.09 -4.23 7.96
C VAL A 92 -7.74 -5.13 6.79
N VAL A 93 -6.81 -4.70 5.96
CA VAL A 93 -6.28 -5.46 4.82
C VAL A 93 -4.78 -5.52 4.95
N LEU A 94 -4.20 -6.71 4.90
CA LEU A 94 -2.75 -6.93 4.89
C LEU A 94 -2.33 -7.40 3.51
N SER A 95 -1.54 -6.59 2.82
CA SER A 95 -1.12 -6.85 1.44
C SER A 95 -0.25 -8.09 1.28
N HIS A 96 0.65 -8.32 2.25
CA HIS A 96 1.54 -9.49 2.30
C HIS A 96 2.28 -9.57 3.66
N GLY A 97 2.96 -10.69 3.91
CA GLY A 97 3.57 -11.01 5.20
C GLY A 97 4.99 -10.47 5.42
N HIS A 98 5.36 -9.28 4.92
CA HIS A 98 6.62 -8.61 5.25
C HIS A 98 6.48 -7.68 6.46
N PRO A 99 7.53 -7.57 7.33
CA PRO A 99 7.45 -6.83 8.60
C PRO A 99 7.11 -5.35 8.45
N ASP A 100 7.56 -4.71 7.39
CA ASP A 100 7.31 -3.30 7.07
C ASP A 100 5.88 -3.01 6.59
N HIS A 101 5.04 -4.06 6.54
CA HIS A 101 3.60 -3.98 6.25
C HIS A 101 2.73 -4.46 7.42
N PHE A 102 3.18 -5.48 8.18
CA PHE A 102 2.39 -6.00 9.30
C PHE A 102 2.87 -5.56 10.68
N GLY A 103 4.06 -4.96 10.82
CA GLY A 103 4.70 -4.75 12.13
C GLY A 103 3.88 -3.96 13.14
N GLY A 104 3.06 -3.02 12.67
CA GLY A 104 2.14 -2.25 13.51
C GLY A 104 0.73 -2.86 13.67
N ILE A 105 0.44 -4.03 13.05
CA ILE A 105 -0.93 -4.54 12.93
C ILE A 105 -1.59 -4.85 14.27
N TYR A 106 -0.86 -5.39 15.24
CA TYR A 106 -1.38 -5.68 16.57
C TYR A 106 -1.79 -4.40 17.29
N SER A 107 -0.92 -3.38 17.26
CA SER A 107 -1.21 -2.07 17.85
C SER A 107 -2.41 -1.39 17.19
N ALA A 108 -2.55 -1.54 15.87
CA ALA A 108 -3.71 -1.03 15.14
C ALA A 108 -5.00 -1.75 15.55
N LEU A 109 -4.99 -3.08 15.63
CA LEU A 109 -6.15 -3.87 16.05
C LEU A 109 -6.57 -3.56 17.50
N GLU A 110 -5.61 -3.43 18.41
CA GLU A 110 -5.86 -3.01 19.80
C GLU A 110 -6.47 -1.61 19.87
N ALA A 111 -5.98 -0.66 19.05
CA ALA A 111 -6.51 0.69 18.97
C ALA A 111 -7.90 0.77 18.35
N ILE A 112 -8.23 -0.12 17.41
CA ILE A 112 -9.59 -0.28 16.86
C ILE A 112 -10.56 -0.72 17.97
N GLY A 113 -10.11 -1.53 18.92
CA GLY A 113 -10.82 -1.84 20.15
C GLY A 113 -12.09 -2.69 19.99
N ARG A 114 -12.31 -3.26 18.82
CA ARG A 114 -13.43 -4.16 18.50
C ARG A 114 -13.01 -5.22 17.49
N ARG A 115 -13.79 -6.28 17.40
CA ARG A 115 -13.52 -7.30 16.38
C ARG A 115 -13.84 -6.77 14.98
N VAL A 116 -12.84 -6.86 14.06
CA VAL A 116 -12.96 -6.42 12.67
C VAL A 116 -12.43 -7.48 11.70
N PRO A 117 -12.95 -7.57 10.46
CA PRO A 117 -12.35 -8.40 9.42
C PRO A 117 -10.89 -8.00 9.18
N LEU A 118 -10.00 -9.00 9.12
CA LEU A 118 -8.64 -8.87 8.61
C LEU A 118 -8.53 -9.71 7.34
N VAL A 119 -8.54 -9.03 6.20
CA VAL A 119 -8.38 -9.66 4.89
C VAL A 119 -6.89 -9.88 4.64
N VAL A 120 -6.50 -11.11 4.37
CA VAL A 120 -5.10 -11.53 4.25
C VAL A 120 -4.97 -12.77 3.37
N HIS A 121 -3.88 -12.89 2.63
CA HIS A 121 -3.59 -14.11 1.90
C HIS A 121 -3.07 -15.21 2.85
N PRO A 122 -3.48 -16.49 2.71
CA PRO A 122 -3.02 -17.58 3.60
C PRO A 122 -1.51 -17.76 3.64
N SER A 123 -0.82 -17.52 2.51
CA SER A 123 0.64 -17.65 2.42
C SER A 123 1.40 -16.59 3.23
N ALA A 124 0.76 -15.52 3.70
CA ALA A 124 1.38 -14.52 4.58
C ALA A 124 1.88 -15.14 5.90
N PHE A 125 1.22 -16.22 6.35
CA PHE A 125 1.57 -16.94 7.57
C PHE A 125 2.65 -18.02 7.38
N HIS A 126 3.09 -18.29 6.15
CA HIS A 126 4.18 -19.23 5.93
C HIS A 126 5.48 -18.69 6.54
N PRO A 127 6.27 -19.53 7.26
CA PRO A 127 7.56 -19.12 7.78
C PRO A 127 8.50 -18.69 6.65
N ARG A 128 9.04 -17.47 6.77
CA ARG A 128 9.91 -16.85 5.76
C ARG A 128 11.27 -16.49 6.36
N SER A 129 12.34 -16.75 5.61
CA SER A 129 13.70 -16.48 6.02
C SER A 129 14.52 -15.95 4.86
N ILE A 130 15.56 -15.18 5.20
CA ILE A 130 16.63 -14.83 4.26
C ILE A 130 17.81 -15.74 4.53
N LYS A 131 18.24 -16.45 3.50
CA LYS A 131 19.49 -17.22 3.55
C LYS A 131 20.66 -16.28 3.40
N ARG A 132 21.47 -16.14 4.45
CA ARG A 132 22.66 -15.31 4.46
C ARG A 132 23.84 -15.99 3.75
N PRO A 133 24.88 -15.23 3.35
CA PRO A 133 26.10 -15.80 2.73
C PRO A 133 26.80 -16.84 3.59
N ASP A 134 26.72 -16.73 4.91
CA ASP A 134 27.26 -17.72 5.88
C ASP A 134 26.36 -18.95 6.06
N LEU A 135 25.35 -19.10 5.22
CA LEU A 135 24.33 -20.16 5.24
C LEU A 135 23.38 -20.15 6.45
N THR A 136 23.47 -19.15 7.33
CA THR A 136 22.48 -18.98 8.39
C THR A 136 21.16 -18.48 7.82
N LEU A 137 20.05 -18.79 8.51
CA LEU A 137 18.73 -18.34 8.16
C LEU A 137 18.30 -17.22 9.11
N GLN A 138 17.89 -16.09 8.55
CA GLN A 138 17.26 -15.02 9.30
C GLN A 138 15.74 -15.09 9.10
N TYR A 139 15.04 -15.59 10.11
CA TYR A 139 13.58 -15.65 10.12
C TYR A 139 13.01 -14.25 10.37
N PHE A 140 12.21 -13.72 9.43
CA PHE A 140 11.78 -12.33 9.48
C PHE A 140 10.27 -12.09 9.71
N ASN A 141 9.38 -13.08 9.48
CA ASN A 141 7.94 -12.92 9.74
C ASN A 141 7.41 -13.75 10.91
N ARG A 142 8.28 -14.17 11.85
CA ARG A 142 7.94 -15.00 13.01
C ARG A 142 6.85 -14.41 13.91
N ASP A 143 6.73 -13.07 13.90
CA ASP A 143 5.80 -12.36 14.77
C ASP A 143 4.41 -12.23 14.14
N LEU A 144 4.23 -12.58 12.84
CA LEU A 144 2.92 -12.68 12.19
C LEU A 144 2.27 -14.03 12.52
N VAL A 145 1.50 -14.04 13.60
CA VAL A 145 0.88 -15.25 14.15
C VAL A 145 -0.63 -15.12 14.16
N GLU A 146 -1.33 -16.02 13.46
CA GLU A 146 -2.78 -15.97 13.28
C GLU A 146 -3.55 -15.92 14.61
N SER A 147 -3.20 -16.79 15.58
CA SER A 147 -3.86 -16.79 16.90
C SER A 147 -3.69 -15.47 17.65
N ARG A 148 -2.51 -14.85 17.58
CA ARG A 148 -2.27 -13.55 18.21
C ARG A 148 -3.08 -12.42 17.53
N LEU A 149 -3.29 -12.49 16.21
CA LEU A 149 -4.14 -11.56 15.50
C LEU A 149 -5.60 -11.69 15.93
N VAL A 150 -6.08 -12.92 16.09
CA VAL A 150 -7.43 -13.21 16.62
C VAL A 150 -7.58 -12.68 18.04
N ASP A 151 -6.60 -12.89 18.91
CA ASP A 151 -6.58 -12.37 20.28
C ASP A 151 -6.57 -10.83 20.32
N ALA A 152 -5.91 -10.19 19.35
CA ALA A 152 -5.90 -8.73 19.19
C ALA A 152 -7.21 -8.15 18.56
N GLY A 153 -8.16 -8.99 18.18
CA GLY A 153 -9.45 -8.55 17.66
C GLY A 153 -9.67 -8.81 16.16
N ALA A 154 -8.78 -9.50 15.46
CA ALA A 154 -9.00 -9.83 14.06
C ALA A 154 -10.03 -10.94 13.88
N ALA A 155 -10.91 -10.78 12.87
CA ALA A 155 -11.66 -11.87 12.25
C ALA A 155 -10.97 -12.20 10.93
N ILE A 156 -10.14 -13.23 10.91
CA ILE A 156 -9.34 -13.58 9.71
C ILE A 156 -10.25 -13.93 8.54
N VAL A 157 -10.03 -13.27 7.41
CA VAL A 157 -10.70 -13.52 6.12
C VAL A 157 -9.62 -13.89 5.10
N PRO A 158 -9.33 -15.18 4.92
CA PRO A 158 -8.30 -15.62 3.99
C PRO A 158 -8.80 -15.50 2.55
N ILE A 159 -7.99 -14.87 1.68
CA ILE A 159 -8.32 -14.72 0.26
C ILE A 159 -7.14 -15.10 -0.64
N ARG A 160 -7.46 -15.59 -1.84
CA ARG A 160 -6.54 -15.74 -2.98
C ARG A 160 -7.06 -15.01 -4.20
N GLU A 161 -8.38 -14.98 -4.35
CA GLU A 161 -9.08 -14.34 -5.45
C GLU A 161 -9.45 -12.89 -5.11
N PRO A 162 -9.77 -12.06 -6.10
CA PRO A 162 -10.27 -10.71 -5.87
C PRO A 162 -11.50 -10.71 -4.96
N LEU A 163 -11.54 -9.76 -4.02
CA LEU A 163 -12.65 -9.60 -3.08
C LEU A 163 -13.13 -8.15 -3.07
N ASP A 164 -14.42 -7.94 -3.34
CA ASP A 164 -15.06 -6.64 -3.13
C ASP A 164 -15.17 -6.34 -1.61
N LEU A 165 -14.58 -5.24 -1.18
CA LEU A 165 -14.57 -4.78 0.22
C LEU A 165 -15.68 -3.76 0.50
N ALA A 166 -15.95 -2.91 -0.48
CA ALA A 166 -17.01 -1.90 -0.48
C ALA A 166 -17.34 -1.52 -1.92
N PRO A 167 -18.46 -0.83 -2.19
CA PRO A 167 -18.68 -0.26 -3.51
C PRO A 167 -17.50 0.60 -3.95
N GLY A 168 -16.86 0.23 -5.06
CA GLY A 168 -15.68 0.91 -5.60
C GLY A 168 -14.35 0.56 -4.93
N VAL A 169 -14.30 -0.44 -4.05
CA VAL A 169 -13.05 -0.90 -3.44
C VAL A 169 -12.97 -2.41 -3.46
N ALA A 170 -11.90 -2.95 -4.02
CA ALA A 170 -11.63 -4.38 -4.04
C ALA A 170 -10.14 -4.68 -3.83
N THR A 171 -9.82 -5.89 -3.37
CA THR A 171 -8.47 -6.45 -3.48
C THR A 171 -8.27 -7.01 -4.87
N SER A 172 -7.02 -7.03 -5.33
CA SER A 172 -6.68 -7.66 -6.63
C SER A 172 -6.71 -9.20 -6.59
N GLY A 173 -6.62 -9.81 -5.41
CA GLY A 173 -6.21 -11.22 -5.32
C GLY A 173 -4.76 -11.41 -5.78
N GLU A 174 -4.35 -12.66 -6.04
CA GLU A 174 -3.03 -12.99 -6.57
C GLU A 174 -2.80 -12.31 -7.93
N ILE A 175 -1.66 -11.64 -8.10
CA ILE A 175 -1.35 -10.85 -9.30
C ILE A 175 -0.40 -11.65 -10.21
N PRO A 176 -0.81 -12.02 -11.42
CA PRO A 176 0.10 -12.63 -12.38
C PRO A 176 1.11 -11.59 -12.90
N ILE A 177 2.38 -11.97 -12.97
CA ILE A 177 3.41 -11.14 -13.60
C ILE A 177 3.25 -11.26 -15.11
N THR A 178 2.89 -10.15 -15.76
CA THR A 178 2.63 -10.09 -17.21
C THR A 178 3.70 -9.34 -17.99
N VAL A 179 4.60 -8.67 -17.28
CA VAL A 179 5.69 -7.86 -17.85
C VAL A 179 7.03 -8.52 -17.50
N ASP A 180 7.71 -9.11 -18.48
CA ASP A 180 8.89 -9.98 -18.31
C ASP A 180 9.99 -9.37 -17.42
N PHE A 181 10.28 -8.06 -17.53
CA PHE A 181 11.34 -7.44 -16.75
C PHE A 181 10.92 -7.11 -15.30
N GLU A 182 9.66 -7.30 -14.92
CA GLU A 182 9.16 -7.14 -13.57
C GLU A 182 9.36 -8.40 -12.72
N GLU A 183 9.57 -9.56 -13.34
CA GLU A 183 9.87 -10.78 -12.61
C GLU A 183 11.05 -10.57 -11.63
N GLU A 184 10.82 -10.90 -10.36
CA GLU A 184 11.86 -10.79 -9.34
C GLU A 184 12.86 -11.96 -9.48
N VAL A 185 14.14 -11.62 -9.55
CA VAL A 185 15.20 -12.62 -9.41
C VAL A 185 15.23 -13.09 -7.95
N PRO A 186 15.19 -14.41 -7.66
CA PRO A 186 15.24 -14.91 -6.30
C PRO A 186 16.45 -14.37 -5.52
N THR A 187 16.22 -13.60 -4.47
CA THR A 187 17.25 -12.88 -3.69
C THR A 187 17.70 -13.65 -2.44
N GLY A 188 17.65 -15.00 -2.46
CA GLY A 188 17.93 -15.82 -1.28
C GLY A 188 16.82 -15.81 -0.23
N ARG A 189 15.65 -15.23 -0.54
CA ARG A 189 14.44 -15.37 0.27
C ARG A 189 13.89 -16.78 0.10
N ILE A 190 13.51 -17.40 1.19
CA ILE A 190 12.92 -18.72 1.23
C ILE A 190 11.65 -18.72 2.08
N SER A 191 10.72 -19.58 1.71
CA SER A 191 9.54 -19.91 2.52
C SER A 191 9.53 -21.40 2.86
N ILE A 192 8.92 -21.76 4.00
CA ILE A 192 8.72 -23.13 4.39
C ILE A 192 7.24 -23.49 4.18
N ARG A 193 6.99 -24.45 3.28
CA ARG A 193 5.64 -24.93 2.92
C ARG A 193 5.64 -26.44 2.98
N ASP A 194 4.64 -27.01 3.63
CA ASP A 194 4.49 -28.46 3.79
C ASP A 194 5.76 -29.16 4.32
N GLY A 195 6.51 -28.48 5.20
CA GLY A 195 7.77 -28.98 5.77
C GLY A 195 8.98 -28.90 4.82
N HIS A 196 8.82 -28.33 3.64
CA HIS A 196 9.90 -28.16 2.65
C HIS A 196 10.30 -26.70 2.46
N VAL A 197 11.57 -26.49 2.15
CA VAL A 197 12.15 -25.17 1.85
C VAL A 197 12.01 -24.90 0.36
N HIS A 198 11.41 -23.77 0.02
CA HIS A 198 11.23 -23.28 -1.35
C HIS A 198 11.78 -21.85 -1.49
N PRO A 199 12.19 -21.43 -2.71
CA PRO A 199 12.27 -20.00 -2.98
C PRO A 199 10.95 -19.32 -2.61
N ASP A 200 11.01 -18.14 -2.01
CA ASP A 200 9.79 -17.40 -1.65
C ASP A 200 9.28 -16.62 -2.87
N PRO A 201 8.12 -17.00 -3.46
CA PRO A 201 7.58 -16.32 -4.63
C PRO A 201 6.80 -15.05 -4.27
N ILE A 202 6.57 -14.79 -2.96
CA ILE A 202 5.74 -13.69 -2.47
C ILE A 202 4.34 -13.72 -3.11
N ASP A 203 3.76 -14.91 -3.24
CA ASP A 203 2.44 -15.17 -3.81
C ASP A 203 1.27 -14.64 -2.96
N ASP A 204 1.56 -14.20 -1.75
CA ASP A 204 0.59 -13.54 -0.87
C ASP A 204 0.37 -12.05 -1.21
N TYR A 205 1.13 -11.50 -2.17
CA TYR A 205 1.07 -10.09 -2.50
C TYR A 205 -0.19 -9.73 -3.30
N PHE A 206 -0.90 -8.70 -2.84
CA PHE A 206 -2.00 -8.09 -3.58
C PHE A 206 -2.13 -6.58 -3.33
N THR A 207 -2.86 -5.89 -4.20
CA THR A 207 -3.10 -4.45 -4.19
C THR A 207 -4.55 -4.13 -3.83
N LEU A 208 -4.83 -2.85 -3.49
CA LEU A 208 -6.20 -2.33 -3.48
C LEU A 208 -6.51 -1.60 -4.77
N ILE A 209 -7.68 -1.91 -5.32
CA ILE A 209 -8.24 -1.30 -6.53
C ILE A 209 -9.38 -0.38 -6.10
N LEU A 210 -9.24 0.92 -6.37
CA LEU A 210 -10.24 1.93 -6.10
C LEU A 210 -10.84 2.38 -7.43
N ASN A 211 -12.16 2.22 -7.61
CA ASN A 211 -12.85 2.61 -8.84
C ASN A 211 -13.78 3.80 -8.55
N VAL A 212 -13.34 5.00 -8.91
CA VAL A 212 -14.09 6.24 -8.66
C VAL A 212 -14.91 6.62 -9.89
N ARG A 213 -16.20 6.81 -9.70
CA ARG A 213 -17.17 7.10 -10.78
C ARG A 213 -16.75 8.29 -11.63
N GLY A 214 -16.66 8.09 -12.95
CA GLY A 214 -16.27 9.14 -13.91
C GLY A 214 -14.77 9.47 -13.93
N VAL A 215 -13.97 8.95 -12.97
CA VAL A 215 -12.52 9.14 -12.90
C VAL A 215 -11.77 7.91 -13.41
N GLY A 216 -12.15 6.72 -12.96
CA GLY A 216 -11.49 5.45 -13.25
C GLY A 216 -10.73 4.89 -12.05
N LEU A 217 -9.76 4.03 -12.33
CA LEU A 217 -9.04 3.28 -11.31
C LEU A 217 -7.91 4.08 -10.67
N VAL A 218 -7.81 3.99 -9.34
CA VAL A 218 -6.60 4.31 -8.59
C VAL A 218 -6.14 3.02 -7.90
N VAL A 219 -4.90 2.62 -8.15
CA VAL A 219 -4.33 1.40 -7.58
C VAL A 219 -3.40 1.78 -6.43
N LEU A 220 -3.66 1.24 -5.25
CA LEU A 220 -2.72 1.29 -4.13
C LEU A 220 -1.87 0.04 -4.20
N ASP A 221 -0.64 0.20 -4.65
CA ASP A 221 0.36 -0.85 -4.82
C ASP A 221 1.40 -0.73 -3.69
N PRO A 222 1.25 -1.47 -2.57
CA PRO A 222 2.01 -1.14 -1.36
C PRO A 222 3.48 -1.47 -1.47
N CYS A 223 3.89 -2.45 -2.30
CA CYS A 223 5.29 -2.86 -2.39
C CYS A 223 5.79 -3.21 -3.81
N GLY A 224 4.90 -3.50 -4.77
CA GLY A 224 5.27 -3.77 -6.16
C GLY A 224 5.97 -5.12 -6.39
N HIS A 225 5.72 -6.14 -5.56
CA HIS A 225 6.36 -7.45 -5.69
C HIS A 225 6.00 -8.19 -6.97
N SER A 226 4.80 -7.99 -7.49
CA SER A 226 4.39 -8.52 -8.81
C SER A 226 4.71 -7.58 -9.96
N GLY A 227 5.37 -6.43 -9.68
CA GLY A 227 5.60 -5.36 -10.64
C GLY A 227 4.42 -4.39 -10.74
N VAL A 228 4.73 -3.09 -10.77
CA VAL A 228 3.69 -2.05 -10.80
C VAL A 228 2.90 -2.03 -12.10
N LEU A 229 3.51 -2.38 -13.24
CA LEU A 229 2.82 -2.41 -14.52
C LEU A 229 1.88 -3.62 -14.60
N SER A 230 2.35 -4.79 -14.14
CA SER A 230 1.54 -6.01 -14.01
C SER A 230 0.36 -5.80 -13.06
N SER A 231 0.59 -5.09 -11.93
CA SER A 231 -0.48 -4.72 -10.98
C SER A 231 -1.56 -3.85 -11.63
N LEU A 232 -1.15 -2.87 -12.46
CA LEU A 232 -2.09 -2.00 -13.19
C LEU A 232 -2.90 -2.79 -14.24
N ASP A 233 -2.25 -3.66 -15.02
CA ASP A 233 -2.91 -4.47 -16.05
C ASP A 233 -3.88 -5.47 -15.40
N HIS A 234 -3.51 -6.04 -14.25
CA HIS A 234 -4.38 -6.93 -13.49
C HIS A 234 -5.58 -6.18 -12.87
N ALA A 235 -5.38 -4.96 -12.36
CA ALA A 235 -6.47 -4.13 -11.86
C ALA A 235 -7.53 -3.83 -12.92
N VAL A 236 -7.11 -3.57 -14.16
CA VAL A 236 -8.03 -3.44 -15.32
C VAL A 236 -8.80 -4.74 -15.55
N THR A 237 -8.12 -5.87 -15.52
CA THR A 237 -8.74 -7.20 -15.71
C THR A 237 -9.78 -7.50 -14.63
N VAL A 238 -9.46 -7.28 -13.37
CA VAL A 238 -10.34 -7.54 -12.21
C VAL A 238 -11.55 -6.62 -12.20
N SER A 239 -11.35 -5.34 -12.50
CA SER A 239 -12.40 -4.34 -12.38
C SER A 239 -13.30 -4.24 -13.62
N GLY A 240 -12.78 -4.57 -14.80
CA GLY A 240 -13.40 -4.30 -16.10
C GLY A 240 -13.38 -2.81 -16.50
N GLU A 241 -12.83 -1.92 -15.68
CA GLU A 241 -12.63 -0.51 -16.02
C GLU A 241 -11.28 -0.32 -16.71
N THR A 242 -11.27 0.28 -17.88
CA THR A 242 -10.05 0.46 -18.70
C THR A 242 -9.33 1.78 -18.43
N ARG A 243 -10.01 2.75 -17.82
CA ARG A 243 -9.39 4.03 -17.44
C ARG A 243 -8.64 3.87 -16.14
N VAL A 244 -7.33 3.97 -16.20
CA VAL A 244 -6.49 4.03 -15.00
C VAL A 244 -6.12 5.49 -14.75
N HIS A 245 -6.64 6.04 -13.64
CA HIS A 245 -6.31 7.40 -13.22
C HIS A 245 -4.91 7.47 -12.65
N GLY A 246 -4.53 6.50 -11.82
CA GLY A 246 -3.20 6.54 -11.23
C GLY A 246 -2.85 5.36 -10.34
N VAL A 247 -1.61 5.42 -9.87
CA VAL A 247 -1.02 4.44 -8.95
C VAL A 247 -0.20 5.15 -7.87
N MET A 248 -0.28 4.65 -6.64
CA MET A 248 0.55 5.13 -5.54
C MET A 248 0.97 3.99 -4.62
N GLY A 249 2.18 4.11 -4.07
CA GLY A 249 2.75 3.14 -3.13
C GLY A 249 4.18 2.75 -3.47
N GLY A 250 4.60 1.57 -3.04
CA GLY A 250 5.93 1.01 -3.27
C GLY A 250 6.03 0.31 -4.62
N PHE A 251 7.05 0.62 -5.41
CA PHE A 251 7.27 0.01 -6.73
C PHE A 251 8.46 -0.96 -6.74
N HIS A 252 8.98 -1.32 -5.58
CA HIS A 252 10.09 -2.25 -5.36
C HIS A 252 11.37 -1.95 -6.16
N LEU A 253 11.64 -0.66 -6.42
CA LEU A 253 12.75 -0.19 -7.26
C LEU A 253 13.94 0.39 -6.46
N GLY A 254 13.85 0.41 -5.13
CA GLY A 254 14.86 1.01 -4.24
C GLY A 254 16.00 0.07 -3.83
N HIS A 255 15.91 -1.22 -4.10
CA HIS A 255 16.87 -2.20 -3.64
C HIS A 255 18.20 -2.14 -4.41
N ALA A 256 19.29 -2.55 -3.76
CA ALA A 256 20.65 -2.48 -4.30
C ALA A 256 20.86 -3.25 -5.62
N GLY A 257 20.08 -4.32 -5.85
CA GLY A 257 20.12 -5.11 -7.09
C GLY A 257 19.37 -4.51 -8.28
N ILE A 258 18.59 -3.45 -8.06
CA ILE A 258 17.79 -2.84 -9.13
C ILE A 258 18.68 -1.98 -10.06
N THR A 259 18.67 -2.33 -11.34
CA THR A 259 19.41 -1.61 -12.37
C THR A 259 18.70 -0.33 -12.80
N GLN A 260 19.45 0.63 -13.35
CA GLN A 260 18.86 1.83 -13.94
C GLN A 260 17.94 1.46 -15.13
N GLU A 261 18.32 0.46 -15.91
CA GLU A 261 17.52 -0.05 -17.02
C GLU A 261 16.11 -0.50 -16.58
N LYS A 262 16.00 -1.23 -15.43
CA LYS A 262 14.69 -1.64 -14.90
C LYS A 262 13.87 -0.42 -14.51
N ILE A 263 14.47 0.59 -13.85
CA ILE A 263 13.80 1.85 -13.52
C ILE A 263 13.30 2.55 -14.78
N ASP A 264 14.16 2.70 -15.79
CA ASP A 264 13.83 3.39 -17.04
C ASP A 264 12.70 2.68 -17.81
N LYS A 265 12.70 1.35 -17.83
CA LYS A 265 11.63 0.54 -18.43
C LYS A 265 10.30 0.73 -17.70
N THR A 266 10.32 0.71 -16.37
CA THR A 266 9.13 0.93 -15.54
C THR A 266 8.57 2.33 -15.77
N VAL A 267 9.41 3.38 -15.73
CA VAL A 267 9.00 4.76 -15.97
C VAL A 267 8.39 4.94 -17.36
N ARG A 268 8.98 4.32 -18.37
CA ARG A 268 8.43 4.33 -19.74
C ARG A 268 7.05 3.69 -19.77
N GLY A 269 6.89 2.49 -19.19
CA GLY A 269 5.61 1.80 -19.14
C GLY A 269 4.52 2.59 -18.39
N LEU A 270 4.88 3.30 -17.31
CA LEU A 270 3.96 4.22 -16.62
C LEU A 270 3.57 5.41 -17.51
N SER A 271 4.54 6.00 -18.22
CA SER A 271 4.29 7.16 -19.12
C SER A 271 3.37 6.78 -20.29
N GLU A 272 3.54 5.60 -20.88
CA GLU A 272 2.71 5.10 -21.98
C GLU A 272 1.23 4.93 -21.58
N ARG A 273 0.96 4.64 -20.30
CA ARG A 273 -0.40 4.53 -19.74
C ARG A 273 -1.09 5.86 -19.50
N ARG A 274 -0.39 7.00 -19.68
CA ARG A 274 -0.92 8.37 -19.56
C ARG A 274 -1.64 8.65 -18.25
N LEU A 275 -1.10 8.11 -17.17
CA LEU A 275 -1.64 8.27 -15.82
C LEU A 275 -1.67 9.74 -15.42
N LYS A 276 -2.66 10.11 -14.59
CA LYS A 276 -2.82 11.46 -14.02
C LYS A 276 -2.24 11.57 -12.61
N LEU A 277 -1.94 10.44 -11.99
CA LEU A 277 -1.36 10.35 -10.66
C LEU A 277 -0.35 9.20 -10.64
N VAL A 278 0.91 9.51 -10.32
CA VAL A 278 1.95 8.52 -10.06
C VAL A 278 2.72 8.94 -8.81
N SER A 279 2.57 8.17 -7.75
CA SER A 279 3.22 8.46 -6.47
C SER A 279 4.06 7.27 -6.01
N PRO A 280 5.33 7.18 -6.45
CA PRO A 280 6.25 6.18 -5.94
C PRO A 280 6.65 6.51 -4.51
N MET A 281 6.38 5.59 -3.59
CA MET A 281 6.57 5.72 -2.14
C MET A 281 7.44 4.57 -1.61
N HIS A 282 7.66 4.50 -0.31
CA HIS A 282 8.20 3.37 0.44
C HIS A 282 9.42 2.70 -0.23
N CYS A 283 9.29 1.46 -0.69
CA CYS A 283 10.35 0.67 -1.31
C CYS A 283 10.70 1.08 -2.76
N SER A 284 10.02 2.09 -3.34
CA SER A 284 10.40 2.65 -4.64
C SER A 284 11.81 3.25 -4.65
N GLY A 285 12.20 3.87 -3.55
CA GLY A 285 13.50 4.52 -3.39
C GLY A 285 13.67 5.81 -4.20
N PHE A 286 14.62 6.65 -3.76
CA PHE A 286 14.84 7.99 -4.31
C PHE A 286 15.14 8.01 -5.82
N ARG A 287 15.89 7.00 -6.32
CA ARG A 287 16.24 6.91 -7.76
C ARG A 287 15.00 6.81 -8.64
N ALA A 288 14.07 5.95 -8.28
CA ALA A 288 12.82 5.77 -9.02
C ALA A 288 11.89 6.99 -8.85
N GLN A 289 11.76 7.54 -7.64
CA GLN A 289 11.01 8.77 -7.39
C GLN A 289 11.48 9.91 -8.28
N ARG A 290 12.80 10.14 -8.34
CA ARG A 290 13.39 11.17 -9.20
C ARG A 290 13.10 10.89 -10.68
N ALA A 291 13.29 9.66 -11.14
CA ALA A 291 13.08 9.31 -12.54
C ALA A 291 11.61 9.51 -12.97
N VAL A 292 10.64 9.18 -12.12
CA VAL A 292 9.21 9.45 -12.36
C VAL A 292 8.95 10.95 -12.36
N ALA A 293 9.49 11.72 -11.41
CA ALA A 293 9.31 13.17 -11.33
C ALA A 293 9.85 13.90 -12.58
N GLU A 294 10.99 13.45 -13.08
CA GLU A 294 11.61 14.01 -14.30
C GLU A 294 10.81 13.65 -15.57
N ALA A 295 10.32 12.42 -15.68
CA ALA A 295 9.63 11.94 -16.87
C ALA A 295 8.13 12.30 -16.92
N MET A 296 7.48 12.45 -15.77
CA MET A 296 6.03 12.62 -15.64
C MET A 296 5.69 13.76 -14.65
N PRO A 297 6.22 14.99 -14.81
CA PRO A 297 6.09 16.04 -13.81
C PRO A 297 4.64 16.43 -13.51
N GLU A 298 3.74 16.32 -14.49
CA GLU A 298 2.32 16.66 -14.32
C GLU A 298 1.52 15.58 -13.59
N ALA A 299 2.02 14.35 -13.58
CA ALA A 299 1.38 13.21 -12.91
C ALA A 299 2.06 12.85 -11.59
N PHE A 300 3.30 13.27 -11.41
CA PHE A 300 4.07 12.96 -10.21
C PHE A 300 3.50 13.65 -8.98
N ALA A 301 3.24 12.87 -7.94
CA ALA A 301 2.85 13.38 -6.63
C ALA A 301 3.76 12.78 -5.55
N LEU A 302 4.56 13.60 -4.88
CA LEU A 302 5.30 13.15 -3.70
C LEU A 302 4.33 13.09 -2.53
N MET A 303 3.84 11.91 -2.19
CA MET A 303 3.08 11.67 -0.96
C MET A 303 4.04 11.39 0.20
N THR A 304 3.62 11.77 1.40
CA THR A 304 4.42 11.63 2.63
C THR A 304 3.54 11.16 3.78
N ALA A 305 4.12 10.66 4.85
CA ALA A 305 3.36 10.38 6.07
C ALA A 305 2.60 11.64 6.52
N GLY A 306 1.31 11.51 6.77
CA GLY A 306 0.39 12.61 7.11
C GLY A 306 -0.25 13.31 5.92
N ALA A 307 0.11 12.98 4.67
CA ALA A 307 -0.58 13.51 3.50
C ALA A 307 -1.90 12.78 3.24
N GLU A 308 -2.88 13.52 2.75
CA GLU A 308 -4.19 13.04 2.37
C GLU A 308 -4.50 13.41 0.92
N LEU A 309 -4.83 12.41 0.09
CA LEU A 309 -5.31 12.58 -1.27
C LEU A 309 -6.81 12.38 -1.31
N ARG A 310 -7.55 13.32 -1.91
CA ARG A 310 -8.99 13.23 -2.14
C ARG A 310 -9.29 13.17 -3.63
N ILE A 311 -10.10 12.20 -4.03
CA ILE A 311 -10.58 12.02 -5.39
C ILE A 311 -12.11 11.92 -5.33
N GLU A 312 -12.79 12.78 -6.07
CA GLU A 312 -14.25 12.80 -6.16
C GLU A 312 -14.72 12.35 -7.54
N ALA A 313 -15.94 11.85 -7.59
CA ALA A 313 -16.57 11.48 -8.85
C ALA A 313 -16.47 12.65 -9.85
N GLY A 314 -15.93 12.34 -11.02
CA GLY A 314 -15.95 13.25 -12.13
C GLY A 314 -17.38 13.43 -12.66
N THR A 315 -17.65 14.58 -13.26
CA THR A 315 -18.83 14.70 -14.13
C THR A 315 -18.65 13.74 -15.30
N ALA A 316 -19.66 12.91 -15.56
CA ALA A 316 -19.63 12.07 -16.76
C ALA A 316 -19.36 12.97 -17.98
N PRO A 317 -18.50 12.52 -18.93
CA PRO A 317 -18.23 13.27 -20.16
C PRO A 317 -19.52 13.48 -20.96
#